data_586479bb7188a9345129d2fd2bf30e74
#
_entry.id   586479bb7188a9345129d2fd2bf30e74
#
_cell.length_a   1.000
_cell.length_b   1.000
_cell.length_c   1.000
_cell.angle_alpha   90.00
_cell.angle_beta   90.00
_cell.angle_gamma   90.00
#
_symmetry.space_group_name_H-M   'P 1'
#
loop_
_entity.id
_entity.type
_entity.pdbx_description
1 polymer ?
#
loop_
_entity_poly.entity_id
_entity_poly.type
_entity_poly.pdbx_seq_one_letter_code
_entity_poly.pdbx_strand_id
1 'polypeptide(L)'
;MLPWTLLDTAQIPGGADKLRLMCRGSEFSIMLDDIELMNSRVGGSEAALARLSCGRISARGGARILIGGLGMGFTLRAALALLGEKAQLVVAELVPQVVAWARGPLAGVFGASLADPRVSIEETDVGRLIRSARSTYGAILLDVDNGPEGLTRAENDQLYDLRGLSSARAALRPGGVLAVWSSSPDRNFTQRLSRAGLSVEEFRVRANGSRGARHVVWIATRPE
;
A
#
# COMPACT_ATOMS: atom_id res chain seq x y z
N MET A 1 -24.11 -22.57 2.69
CA MET A 1 -23.06 -21.52 2.58
C MET A 1 -23.49 -20.55 1.50
N LEU A 2 -23.47 -19.23 1.74
CA LEU A 2 -23.84 -18.25 0.72
C LEU A 2 -22.84 -18.30 -0.45
N PRO A 3 -23.29 -18.24 -1.71
CA PRO A 3 -22.40 -18.18 -2.87
C PRO A 3 -21.75 -16.79 -2.98
N TRP A 4 -20.63 -16.72 -3.65
CA TRP A 4 -20.03 -15.46 -4.08
C TRP A 4 -20.82 -14.86 -5.24
N THR A 5 -21.10 -13.58 -5.18
CA THR A 5 -21.81 -12.81 -6.20
C THR A 5 -20.89 -11.74 -6.75
N LEU A 6 -20.81 -11.63 -8.07
CA LEU A 6 -20.11 -10.53 -8.74
C LEU A 6 -20.92 -9.25 -8.56
N LEU A 7 -20.31 -8.21 -8.00
CA LEU A 7 -20.93 -6.89 -7.85
C LEU A 7 -20.55 -5.96 -9.01
N ASP A 8 -19.28 -5.95 -9.41
CA ASP A 8 -18.78 -5.03 -10.43
C ASP A 8 -17.44 -5.51 -11.00
N THR A 9 -17.05 -4.92 -12.15
CA THR A 9 -15.76 -5.16 -12.80
C THR A 9 -15.07 -3.83 -13.13
N ALA A 10 -13.73 -3.81 -13.07
CA ALA A 10 -12.93 -2.65 -13.43
C ALA A 10 -11.79 -3.04 -14.35
N GLN A 11 -11.58 -2.24 -15.40
CA GLN A 11 -10.40 -2.38 -16.25
C GLN A 11 -9.19 -1.76 -15.55
N ILE A 12 -8.07 -2.49 -15.49
CA ILE A 12 -6.80 -1.93 -15.00
C ILE A 12 -6.26 -0.99 -16.10
N PRO A 13 -5.97 0.30 -15.78
CA PRO A 13 -5.43 1.23 -16.76
C PRO A 13 -4.12 0.74 -17.37
N GLY A 14 -4.03 0.76 -18.72
CA GLY A 14 -2.83 0.35 -19.46
C GLY A 14 -2.66 -1.16 -19.65
N GLY A 15 -3.53 -2.00 -19.09
CA GLY A 15 -3.51 -3.45 -19.23
C GLY A 15 -4.78 -4.03 -19.85
N ALA A 16 -4.76 -5.34 -20.16
CA ALA A 16 -5.93 -6.09 -20.59
C ALA A 16 -6.71 -6.69 -19.40
N ASP A 17 -6.10 -6.76 -18.25
CA ASP A 17 -6.63 -7.44 -17.07
C ASP A 17 -7.75 -6.67 -16.40
N LYS A 18 -8.68 -7.41 -15.78
CA LYS A 18 -9.85 -6.85 -15.10
C LYS A 18 -9.88 -7.27 -13.64
N LEU A 19 -10.17 -6.30 -12.79
CA LEU A 19 -10.53 -6.57 -11.42
C LEU A 19 -12.02 -6.91 -11.33
N ARG A 20 -12.37 -7.83 -10.45
CA ARG A 20 -13.76 -8.19 -10.13
C ARG A 20 -14.00 -8.00 -8.63
N LEU A 21 -15.01 -7.20 -8.30
CA LEU A 21 -15.47 -7.08 -6.92
C LEU A 21 -16.53 -8.17 -6.65
N MET A 22 -16.21 -9.03 -5.72
CA MET A 22 -17.08 -10.13 -5.28
C MET A 22 -17.61 -9.86 -3.88
N CYS A 23 -18.84 -10.31 -3.61
CA CYS A 23 -19.48 -10.20 -2.30
C CYS A 23 -20.06 -11.55 -1.86
N ARG A 24 -19.97 -11.83 -0.56
CA ARG A 24 -20.62 -12.98 0.08
C ARG A 24 -21.11 -12.58 1.48
N GLY A 25 -22.38 -12.22 1.59
CA GLY A 25 -22.91 -11.64 2.82
C GLY A 25 -22.23 -10.30 3.13
N SER A 26 -21.52 -10.20 4.24
CA SER A 26 -20.73 -9.00 4.62
C SER A 26 -19.27 -9.07 4.20
N GLU A 27 -18.86 -10.14 3.52
CA GLU A 27 -17.49 -10.35 3.07
C GLU A 27 -17.30 -9.87 1.62
N PHE A 28 -16.18 -9.22 1.35
CA PHE A 28 -15.82 -8.77 0.02
C PHE A 28 -14.45 -9.32 -0.39
N SER A 29 -14.27 -9.53 -1.69
CA SER A 29 -13.02 -9.93 -2.30
C SER A 29 -12.81 -9.17 -3.60
N ILE A 30 -11.59 -8.73 -3.87
CA ILE A 30 -11.16 -8.20 -5.16
C ILE A 30 -10.30 -9.26 -5.81
N MET A 31 -10.77 -9.73 -6.99
CA MET A 31 -10.13 -10.77 -7.78
C MET A 31 -9.47 -10.19 -9.01
N LEU A 32 -8.33 -10.75 -9.39
CA LEU A 32 -7.73 -10.63 -10.71
C LEU A 32 -7.86 -11.99 -11.37
N ASP A 33 -8.69 -12.10 -12.38
CA ASP A 33 -9.08 -13.40 -12.94
C ASP A 33 -9.53 -14.37 -11.83
N ASP A 34 -8.84 -15.50 -11.65
CA ASP A 34 -9.13 -16.48 -10.60
C ASP A 34 -8.29 -16.31 -9.33
N ILE A 35 -7.45 -15.27 -9.26
CA ILE A 35 -6.58 -14.99 -8.11
C ILE A 35 -7.25 -13.97 -7.20
N GLU A 36 -7.44 -14.32 -5.92
CA GLU A 36 -7.85 -13.36 -4.89
C GLU A 36 -6.65 -12.45 -4.55
N LEU A 37 -6.71 -11.18 -4.98
CA LEU A 37 -5.68 -10.21 -4.65
C LEU A 37 -5.80 -9.74 -3.20
N MET A 38 -7.03 -9.47 -2.76
CA MET A 38 -7.32 -8.97 -1.41
C MET A 38 -8.75 -9.26 -1.00
N ASN A 39 -8.99 -9.29 0.31
CA ASN A 39 -10.34 -9.50 0.85
C ASN A 39 -10.56 -8.67 2.13
N SER A 40 -11.82 -8.49 2.52
CA SER A 40 -12.20 -7.68 3.69
C SER A 40 -11.95 -8.37 5.05
N ARG A 41 -11.55 -9.64 5.06
CA ARG A 41 -11.39 -10.47 6.28
C ARG A 41 -9.99 -10.42 6.85
N VAL A 42 -8.98 -10.27 5.99
CA VAL A 42 -7.57 -10.46 6.34
C VAL A 42 -6.79 -9.22 5.91
N GLY A 43 -6.23 -8.49 6.86
CA GLY A 43 -5.49 -7.25 6.63
C GLY A 43 -4.43 -7.00 7.70
N GLY A 44 -4.00 -8.06 8.41
CA GLY A 44 -3.04 -7.92 9.51
C GLY A 44 -1.63 -7.56 9.06
N SER A 45 -1.21 -8.01 7.89
CA SER A 45 0.10 -7.68 7.31
C SER A 45 0.17 -6.25 6.78
N GLU A 46 -0.92 -5.76 6.18
CA GLU A 46 -1.05 -4.38 5.68
C GLU A 46 -1.12 -3.40 6.88
N ALA A 47 -1.85 -3.78 7.93
CA ALA A 47 -1.81 -3.04 9.18
C ALA A 47 -0.42 -3.05 9.84
N ALA A 48 0.36 -4.13 9.69
CA ALA A 48 1.74 -4.19 10.16
C ALA A 48 2.66 -3.27 9.35
N LEU A 49 2.48 -3.16 8.02
CA LEU A 49 3.17 -2.19 7.18
C LEU A 49 3.03 -0.77 7.76
N ALA A 50 1.80 -0.36 8.05
CA ALA A 50 1.54 0.95 8.65
C ALA A 50 2.16 1.09 10.06
N ARG A 51 2.04 0.07 10.93
CA ARG A 51 2.60 0.13 12.29
C ARG A 51 4.11 0.26 12.29
N LEU A 52 4.80 -0.55 11.48
CA LEU A 52 6.25 -0.56 11.41
C LEU A 52 6.83 0.75 10.86
N SER A 53 6.15 1.38 9.90
CA SER A 53 6.58 2.65 9.30
C SER A 53 6.16 3.87 10.10
N CYS A 54 4.88 3.99 10.49
CA CYS A 54 4.39 5.16 11.20
C CYS A 54 5.01 5.29 12.61
N GLY A 55 5.32 4.17 13.28
CA GLY A 55 6.00 4.18 14.56
C GLY A 55 7.38 4.87 14.54
N ARG A 56 8.05 4.88 13.36
CA ARG A 56 9.37 5.54 13.20
C ARG A 56 9.30 7.04 12.93
N ILE A 57 8.14 7.53 12.50
CA ILE A 57 7.95 8.94 12.09
C ILE A 57 6.95 9.72 12.96
N SER A 58 6.20 9.04 13.84
CA SER A 58 5.12 9.63 14.65
C SER A 58 5.61 10.74 15.59
N ALA A 59 6.86 10.68 16.03
CA ALA A 59 7.48 11.72 16.87
C ALA A 59 7.75 13.04 16.09
N ARG A 60 7.67 13.03 14.75
CA ARG A 60 7.90 14.19 13.90
C ARG A 60 6.55 14.81 13.51
N GLY A 61 6.05 15.74 14.31
CA GLY A 61 4.73 16.37 14.10
C GLY A 61 4.50 16.84 12.65
N GLY A 62 3.29 16.60 12.10
CA GLY A 62 2.89 17.06 10.76
C GLY A 62 3.51 16.25 9.61
N ALA A 63 3.74 14.97 9.79
CA ALA A 63 4.27 14.11 8.75
C ALA A 63 3.31 13.97 7.55
N ARG A 64 3.84 14.11 6.34
CA ARG A 64 3.13 13.78 5.10
C ARG A 64 3.51 12.36 4.68
N ILE A 65 2.50 11.51 4.51
CA ILE A 65 2.64 10.09 4.18
C ILE A 65 2.03 9.85 2.82
N LEU A 66 2.74 9.10 1.97
CA LEU A 66 2.20 8.57 0.72
C LEU A 66 1.92 7.07 0.90
N ILE A 67 0.71 6.65 0.57
CA ILE A 67 0.30 5.26 0.52
C ILE A 67 0.04 4.92 -0.94
N GLY A 68 0.75 3.94 -1.50
CA GLY A 68 0.47 3.36 -2.80
C GLY A 68 -0.46 2.17 -2.64
N GLY A 69 -1.61 2.25 -3.33
CA GLY A 69 -2.69 1.28 -3.23
C GLY A 69 -3.72 1.62 -2.14
N LEU A 70 -4.98 1.66 -2.53
CA LEU A 70 -6.11 1.83 -1.61
C LEU A 70 -6.60 0.47 -1.10
N GLY A 71 -6.78 -0.47 -2.00
CA GLY A 71 -7.22 -1.83 -1.72
C GLY A 71 -8.47 -1.90 -0.86
N MET A 72 -8.41 -2.64 0.25
CA MET A 72 -9.46 -2.73 1.29
C MET A 72 -9.26 -1.70 2.41
N GLY A 73 -8.33 -0.76 2.29
CA GLY A 73 -8.08 0.32 3.23
C GLY A 73 -7.42 -0.06 4.54
N PHE A 74 -6.84 -1.25 4.67
CA PHE A 74 -6.22 -1.70 5.92
C PHE A 74 -5.00 -0.85 6.29
N THR A 75 -4.11 -0.58 5.34
CA THR A 75 -2.94 0.27 5.51
C THR A 75 -3.35 1.70 5.88
N LEU A 76 -4.34 2.27 5.19
CA LEU A 76 -4.86 3.62 5.48
C LEU A 76 -5.44 3.71 6.90
N ARG A 77 -6.35 2.80 7.26
CA ARG A 77 -6.99 2.80 8.60
C ARG A 77 -5.97 2.62 9.72
N ALA A 78 -4.99 1.73 9.54
CA ALA A 78 -3.95 1.53 10.52
C ALA A 78 -3.04 2.76 10.67
N ALA A 79 -2.70 3.44 9.57
CA ALA A 79 -1.92 4.68 9.60
C ALA A 79 -2.68 5.81 10.30
N LEU A 80 -3.97 5.99 10.00
CA LEU A 80 -4.82 7.00 10.65
C LEU A 80 -4.92 6.82 12.17
N ALA A 81 -4.97 5.58 12.63
CA ALA A 81 -5.04 5.26 14.07
C ALA A 81 -3.74 5.58 14.83
N LEU A 82 -2.60 5.67 14.13
CA LEU A 82 -1.28 5.87 14.73
C LEU A 82 -0.79 7.31 14.64
N LEU A 83 -1.32 8.09 13.72
CA LEU A 83 -0.83 9.41 13.39
C LEU A 83 -1.71 10.50 14.00
N GLY A 84 -1.06 11.57 14.50
CA GLY A 84 -1.75 12.71 15.08
C GLY A 84 -2.52 13.55 14.05
N GLU A 85 -3.31 14.50 14.54
CA GLU A 85 -4.24 15.35 13.75
C GLU A 85 -3.56 16.17 12.65
N LYS A 86 -2.28 16.50 12.80
CA LYS A 86 -1.49 17.28 11.83
C LYS A 86 -0.89 16.45 10.71
N ALA A 87 -1.07 15.14 10.71
CA ALA A 87 -0.59 14.28 9.63
C ALA A 87 -1.41 14.49 8.35
N GLN A 88 -0.77 14.30 7.21
CA GLN A 88 -1.42 14.32 5.89
C GLN A 88 -1.16 12.97 5.23
N LEU A 89 -2.22 12.26 4.85
CA LEU A 89 -2.14 10.98 4.18
C LEU A 89 -2.62 11.14 2.74
N VAL A 90 -1.73 10.93 1.80
CA VAL A 90 -2.04 10.89 0.37
C VAL A 90 -2.10 9.43 -0.05
N VAL A 91 -3.24 8.97 -0.53
CA VAL A 91 -3.41 7.61 -1.07
C VAL A 91 -3.45 7.71 -2.59
N ALA A 92 -2.50 7.06 -3.25
CA ALA A 92 -2.48 6.92 -4.70
C ALA A 92 -3.14 5.60 -5.08
N GLU A 93 -4.24 5.67 -5.82
CA GLU A 93 -4.92 4.49 -6.36
C GLU A 93 -4.97 4.59 -7.90
N LEU A 94 -4.50 3.53 -8.55
CA LEU A 94 -4.39 3.53 -9.99
C LEU A 94 -5.72 3.30 -10.69
N VAL A 95 -6.60 2.49 -10.08
CA VAL A 95 -7.88 2.05 -10.66
C VAL A 95 -9.01 2.90 -10.06
N PRO A 96 -9.57 3.88 -10.80
CA PRO A 96 -10.62 4.77 -10.29
C PRO A 96 -11.83 4.01 -9.73
N GLN A 97 -12.14 2.85 -10.32
CA GLN A 97 -13.26 2.03 -9.88
C GLN A 97 -13.05 1.47 -8.46
N VAL A 98 -11.80 1.19 -8.03
CA VAL A 98 -11.51 0.79 -6.64
C VAL A 98 -11.88 1.92 -5.68
N VAL A 99 -11.63 3.17 -6.03
CA VAL A 99 -12.07 4.34 -5.24
C VAL A 99 -13.60 4.44 -5.21
N ALA A 100 -14.27 4.19 -6.33
CA ALA A 100 -15.73 4.14 -6.38
C ALA A 100 -16.30 3.00 -5.52
N TRP A 101 -15.70 1.82 -5.54
CA TRP A 101 -16.07 0.70 -4.67
C TRP A 101 -15.88 1.03 -3.19
N ALA A 102 -14.78 1.67 -2.84
CA ALA A 102 -14.48 2.09 -1.48
C ALA A 102 -15.53 3.07 -0.91
N ARG A 103 -16.03 3.97 -1.76
CA ARG A 103 -17.09 4.95 -1.40
C ARG A 103 -18.50 4.37 -1.50
N GLY A 104 -18.68 3.26 -2.20
CA GLY A 104 -19.95 2.59 -2.45
C GLY A 104 -20.09 1.28 -1.66
N PRO A 105 -20.03 0.10 -2.33
CA PRO A 105 -20.31 -1.19 -1.70
C PRO A 105 -19.36 -1.52 -0.55
N LEU A 106 -18.12 -1.04 -0.56
CA LEU A 106 -17.12 -1.24 0.49
C LEU A 106 -17.15 -0.18 1.59
N ALA A 107 -18.06 0.79 1.57
CA ALA A 107 -18.08 1.88 2.55
C ALA A 107 -18.08 1.40 4.00
N GLY A 108 -18.79 0.28 4.29
CA GLY A 108 -18.78 -0.35 5.61
C GLY A 108 -17.41 -0.91 6.03
N VAL A 109 -16.58 -1.35 5.08
CA VAL A 109 -15.21 -1.83 5.33
C VAL A 109 -14.29 -0.66 5.67
N PHE A 110 -14.47 0.47 5.00
CA PHE A 110 -13.65 1.68 5.20
C PHE A 110 -14.06 2.49 6.44
N GLY A 111 -15.33 2.41 6.86
CA GLY A 111 -15.87 3.24 7.94
C GLY A 111 -15.69 4.73 7.64
N ALA A 112 -15.23 5.49 8.61
CA ALA A 112 -15.02 6.94 8.46
C ALA A 112 -13.68 7.32 7.80
N SER A 113 -12.82 6.37 7.44
CA SER A 113 -11.44 6.66 7.03
C SER A 113 -11.33 7.49 5.76
N LEU A 114 -12.26 7.33 4.79
CA LEU A 114 -12.28 8.11 3.55
C LEU A 114 -12.79 9.54 3.74
N ALA A 115 -13.51 9.80 4.82
CA ALA A 115 -14.02 11.13 5.18
C ALA A 115 -13.11 11.86 6.18
N ASP A 116 -12.01 11.24 6.63
CA ASP A 116 -11.06 11.85 7.55
C ASP A 116 -10.37 13.05 6.86
N PRO A 117 -10.38 14.26 7.47
CA PRO A 117 -9.83 15.46 6.84
C PRO A 117 -8.31 15.39 6.57
N ARG A 118 -7.61 14.43 7.17
CA ARG A 118 -6.19 14.19 6.91
C ARG A 118 -5.94 13.43 5.62
N VAL A 119 -6.97 12.84 4.98
CA VAL A 119 -6.84 11.94 3.82
C VAL A 119 -7.17 12.66 2.52
N SER A 120 -6.29 12.52 1.54
CA SER A 120 -6.58 12.82 0.13
C SER A 120 -6.36 11.57 -0.72
N ILE A 121 -7.28 11.31 -1.64
CA ILE A 121 -7.19 10.23 -2.61
C ILE A 121 -6.81 10.82 -3.96
N GLU A 122 -5.72 10.31 -4.55
CA GLU A 122 -5.24 10.68 -5.87
C GLU A 122 -5.42 9.48 -6.81
N GLU A 123 -6.28 9.61 -7.80
CA GLU A 123 -6.51 8.58 -8.82
C GLU A 123 -5.37 8.63 -9.85
N THR A 124 -4.21 8.06 -9.48
CA THR A 124 -2.98 8.13 -10.26
C THR A 124 -2.01 6.99 -9.90
N ASP A 125 -1.02 6.77 -10.76
CA ASP A 125 0.12 5.91 -10.47
C ASP A 125 1.00 6.48 -9.35
N VAL A 126 1.27 5.69 -8.31
CA VAL A 126 2.09 6.10 -7.16
C VAL A 126 3.51 6.48 -7.56
N GLY A 127 4.08 5.81 -8.56
CA GLY A 127 5.41 6.10 -9.09
C GLY A 127 5.48 7.50 -9.70
N ARG A 128 4.39 8.00 -10.28
CA ARG A 128 4.31 9.38 -10.78
C ARG A 128 4.45 10.38 -9.63
N LEU A 129 3.74 10.18 -8.51
CA LEU A 129 3.86 11.04 -7.33
C LEU A 129 5.27 10.98 -6.72
N ILE A 130 5.85 9.77 -6.65
CA ILE A 130 7.22 9.58 -6.15
C ILE A 130 8.23 10.33 -7.02
N ARG A 131 8.16 10.18 -8.34
CA ARG A 131 9.11 10.81 -9.28
C ARG A 131 9.04 12.34 -9.27
N SER A 132 7.86 12.91 -9.02
CA SER A 132 7.66 14.38 -8.96
C SER A 132 8.06 15.01 -7.63
N ALA A 133 8.26 14.22 -6.57
CA ALA A 133 8.51 14.71 -5.21
C ALA A 133 10.01 14.80 -4.89
N ARG A 134 10.37 15.73 -4.00
CA ARG A 134 11.71 15.87 -3.42
C ARG A 134 11.57 16.24 -1.93
N SER A 135 12.20 15.46 -1.05
CA SER A 135 12.19 15.67 0.41
C SER A 135 10.79 16.05 0.96
N THR A 136 9.75 15.37 0.45
CA THR A 136 8.35 15.72 0.69
C THR A 136 7.73 14.82 1.75
N TYR A 137 7.98 13.52 1.68
CA TYR A 137 7.29 12.52 2.49
C TYR A 137 8.12 12.12 3.70
N GLY A 138 7.48 12.03 4.86
CA GLY A 138 8.04 11.39 6.05
C GLY A 138 8.03 9.87 5.92
N ALA A 139 7.02 9.32 5.23
CA ALA A 139 7.00 7.91 4.84
C ALA A 139 6.31 7.71 3.48
N ILE A 140 6.75 6.67 2.77
CA ILE A 140 6.12 6.12 1.57
C ILE A 140 5.84 4.65 1.87
N LEU A 141 4.57 4.24 1.84
CA LEU A 141 4.12 2.88 2.09
C LEU A 141 3.63 2.29 0.76
N LEU A 142 4.33 1.30 0.23
CA LEU A 142 3.94 0.61 -0.99
C LEU A 142 3.23 -0.69 -0.65
N ASP A 143 1.92 -0.66 -0.83
CA ASP A 143 0.98 -1.77 -0.67
C ASP A 143 0.31 -2.02 -2.02
N VAL A 144 1.14 -2.13 -3.05
CA VAL A 144 0.71 -2.30 -4.44
C VAL A 144 1.13 -3.67 -4.92
N ASP A 145 0.22 -4.35 -5.63
CA ASP A 145 0.46 -5.68 -6.18
C ASP A 145 0.93 -6.69 -5.11
N ASN A 146 1.66 -7.73 -5.50
CA ASN A 146 2.23 -8.71 -4.56
C ASN A 146 3.68 -8.38 -4.13
N GLY A 147 4.10 -7.13 -4.30
CA GLY A 147 5.45 -6.67 -3.96
C GLY A 147 6.42 -6.68 -5.15
N PRO A 148 7.75 -6.73 -4.91
CA PRO A 148 8.77 -6.58 -5.95
C PRO A 148 8.78 -7.65 -7.05
N GLU A 149 8.15 -8.80 -6.81
CA GLU A 149 7.90 -9.87 -7.80
C GLU A 149 6.42 -9.91 -8.18
N GLY A 150 5.79 -8.74 -8.31
CA GLY A 150 4.37 -8.57 -8.53
C GLY A 150 3.82 -9.31 -9.74
N LEU A 151 2.54 -9.72 -9.65
CA LEU A 151 1.89 -10.56 -10.67
C LEU A 151 1.19 -9.74 -11.75
N THR A 152 0.96 -8.42 -11.52
CA THR A 152 -0.06 -7.72 -12.29
C THR A 152 0.49 -6.76 -13.34
N ARG A 153 1.70 -6.20 -13.21
CA ARG A 153 2.18 -5.17 -14.14
C ARG A 153 3.71 -5.04 -14.20
N ALA A 154 4.24 -5.08 -15.43
CA ALA A 154 5.66 -4.75 -15.69
C ALA A 154 6.02 -3.31 -15.30
N GLU A 155 5.04 -2.37 -15.30
CA GLU A 155 5.30 -0.99 -14.84
C GLU A 155 5.53 -0.89 -13.34
N ASN A 156 5.00 -1.82 -12.53
CA ASN A 156 5.30 -1.89 -11.10
C ASN A 156 6.77 -2.29 -10.86
N ASP A 157 7.40 -3.02 -11.78
CA ASP A 157 8.85 -3.33 -11.69
C ASP A 157 9.69 -2.05 -11.64
N GLN A 158 9.23 -0.97 -12.31
CA GLN A 158 9.90 0.33 -12.29
C GLN A 158 9.87 1.02 -10.90
N LEU A 159 8.93 0.65 -10.01
CA LEU A 159 8.96 1.12 -8.62
C LEU A 159 10.09 0.49 -7.83
N TYR A 160 10.44 -0.74 -8.16
CA TYR A 160 11.32 -1.62 -7.39
C TYR A 160 12.71 -1.78 -8.02
N ASP A 161 12.95 -1.18 -9.19
CA ASP A 161 14.28 -1.08 -9.78
C ASP A 161 15.13 0.00 -9.07
N LEU A 162 16.42 0.08 -9.38
CA LEU A 162 17.32 1.07 -8.76
C LEU A 162 16.91 2.51 -9.04
N ARG A 163 16.28 2.80 -10.18
CA ARG A 163 15.82 4.15 -10.54
C ARG A 163 14.59 4.53 -9.72
N GLY A 164 13.62 3.63 -9.61
CA GLY A 164 12.45 3.82 -8.77
C GLY A 164 12.81 4.00 -7.31
N LEU A 165 13.66 3.14 -6.77
CA LEU A 165 14.13 3.23 -5.39
C LEU A 165 14.94 4.51 -5.12
N SER A 166 15.77 4.95 -6.07
CA SER A 166 16.46 6.24 -5.98
C SER A 166 15.49 7.42 -6.00
N SER A 167 14.42 7.33 -6.79
CA SER A 167 13.35 8.34 -6.81
C SER A 167 12.58 8.36 -5.48
N ALA A 168 12.25 7.19 -4.94
CA ALA A 168 11.60 7.07 -3.63
C ALA A 168 12.50 7.66 -2.52
N ARG A 169 13.80 7.35 -2.52
CA ARG A 169 14.77 7.95 -1.59
C ARG A 169 14.80 9.47 -1.72
N ALA A 170 14.81 10.02 -2.94
CA ALA A 170 14.80 11.47 -3.17
C ALA A 170 13.49 12.14 -2.71
N ALA A 171 12.36 11.46 -2.82
CA ALA A 171 11.03 11.91 -2.38
C ALA A 171 10.88 11.93 -0.85
N LEU A 172 11.58 11.04 -0.14
CA LEU A 172 11.61 11.00 1.31
C LEU A 172 12.38 12.19 1.89
N ARG A 173 11.96 12.68 3.05
CA ARG A 173 12.74 13.58 3.90
C ARG A 173 13.95 12.84 4.50
N PRO A 174 15.03 13.52 4.91
CA PRO A 174 16.07 12.91 5.74
C PRO A 174 15.46 12.17 6.95
N GLY A 175 15.90 10.97 7.24
CA GLY A 175 15.32 10.07 8.24
C GLY A 175 13.92 9.54 7.87
N GLY A 176 13.42 9.80 6.66
CA GLY A 176 12.13 9.27 6.18
C GLY A 176 12.21 7.79 5.81
N VAL A 177 11.07 7.14 5.71
CA VAL A 177 10.93 5.68 5.59
C VAL A 177 10.22 5.29 4.30
N LEU A 178 10.84 4.43 3.49
CA LEU A 178 10.17 3.62 2.48
C LEU A 178 9.79 2.28 3.11
N ALA A 179 8.51 1.96 3.12
CA ALA A 179 8.00 0.67 3.58
C ALA A 179 7.38 -0.07 2.39
N VAL A 180 7.75 -1.33 2.20
CA VAL A 180 7.26 -2.16 1.08
C VAL A 180 6.71 -3.46 1.62
N TRP A 181 5.46 -3.75 1.30
CA TRP A 181 4.84 -5.04 1.58
C TRP A 181 5.09 -6.03 0.42
N SER A 182 5.23 -7.30 0.76
CA SER A 182 5.32 -8.38 -0.23
C SER A 182 4.74 -9.69 0.31
N SER A 183 4.17 -10.46 -0.60
CA SER A 183 3.67 -11.81 -0.32
C SER A 183 4.80 -12.81 -0.03
N SER A 184 6.03 -12.54 -0.51
CA SER A 184 7.18 -13.43 -0.38
C SER A 184 8.50 -12.67 -0.13
N PRO A 185 9.52 -13.32 0.47
CA PRO A 185 10.84 -12.72 0.65
C PRO A 185 11.62 -12.65 -0.67
N ASP A 186 12.32 -11.52 -0.89
CA ASP A 186 13.26 -11.33 -2.02
C ASP A 186 14.60 -10.77 -1.51
N ARG A 187 15.63 -11.61 -1.51
CA ARG A 187 17.00 -11.22 -1.10
C ARG A 187 17.61 -10.19 -2.05
N ASN A 188 17.30 -10.27 -3.33
CA ASN A 188 17.80 -9.33 -4.32
C ASN A 188 17.20 -7.94 -4.11
N PHE A 189 15.94 -7.88 -3.66
CA PHE A 189 15.28 -6.61 -3.34
C PHE A 189 15.93 -5.94 -2.12
N THR A 190 16.23 -6.69 -1.06
CA THR A 190 16.97 -6.16 0.09
C THR A 190 18.31 -5.53 -0.35
N GLN A 191 19.05 -6.20 -1.26
CA GLN A 191 20.28 -5.63 -1.82
C GLN A 191 20.02 -4.40 -2.70
N ARG A 192 18.94 -4.38 -3.50
CA ARG A 192 18.58 -3.21 -4.33
C ARG A 192 18.29 -1.99 -3.45
N LEU A 193 17.54 -2.14 -2.37
CA LEU A 193 17.26 -1.09 -1.39
C LEU A 193 18.57 -0.52 -0.80
N SER A 194 19.49 -1.39 -0.39
CA SER A 194 20.79 -0.96 0.16
C SER A 194 21.64 -0.22 -0.89
N ARG A 195 21.65 -0.71 -2.15
CA ARG A 195 22.36 -0.06 -3.26
C ARG A 195 21.76 1.31 -3.62
N ALA A 196 20.46 1.51 -3.38
CA ALA A 196 19.81 2.82 -3.51
C ALA A 196 20.18 3.80 -2.39
N GLY A 197 21.01 3.40 -1.42
CA GLY A 197 21.48 4.22 -0.30
C GLY A 197 20.48 4.33 0.84
N LEU A 198 19.67 3.30 1.06
CA LEU A 198 18.74 3.17 2.18
C LEU A 198 19.29 2.19 3.22
N SER A 199 19.03 2.44 4.49
CA SER A 199 19.27 1.49 5.58
C SER A 199 18.06 0.57 5.71
N VAL A 200 18.26 -0.75 5.60
CA VAL A 200 17.17 -1.73 5.39
C VAL A 200 17.02 -2.67 6.57
N GLU A 201 15.78 -2.85 6.99
CA GLU A 201 15.35 -3.89 7.93
C GLU A 201 14.23 -4.72 7.26
N GLU A 202 14.26 -6.05 7.45
CA GLU A 202 13.26 -6.98 6.95
C GLU A 202 12.46 -7.57 8.11
N PHE A 203 11.14 -7.49 8.03
CA PHE A 203 10.21 -8.02 9.03
C PHE A 203 9.33 -9.09 8.42
N ARG A 204 9.24 -10.24 9.09
CA ARG A 204 8.30 -11.30 8.74
C ARG A 204 7.02 -11.09 9.53
N VAL A 205 5.92 -10.85 8.84
CA VAL A 205 4.61 -10.59 9.42
C VAL A 205 3.63 -11.70 9.02
N ARG A 206 2.52 -11.80 9.73
CA ARG A 206 1.46 -12.75 9.40
C ARG A 206 0.24 -12.01 8.85
N ALA A 207 -0.43 -12.65 7.90
CA ALA A 207 -1.62 -12.11 7.26
C ALA A 207 -2.73 -11.75 8.26
N ASN A 208 -2.84 -12.50 9.37
CA ASN A 208 -3.85 -12.26 10.40
C ASN A 208 -3.22 -12.37 11.81
N GLY A 209 -2.60 -11.29 12.27
CA GLY A 209 -1.97 -11.21 13.59
C GLY A 209 -0.93 -12.31 13.82
N SER A 210 -1.29 -13.39 14.54
CA SER A 210 -0.40 -14.53 14.79
C SER A 210 -0.59 -15.70 13.81
N ARG A 211 -1.58 -15.65 12.91
CA ARG A 211 -2.00 -16.75 12.04
C ARG A 211 -2.00 -16.36 10.56
N GLY A 212 -2.18 -17.35 9.67
CA GLY A 212 -2.25 -17.16 8.22
C GLY A 212 -0.90 -17.17 7.52
N ALA A 213 -0.88 -16.81 6.25
CA ALA A 213 0.30 -16.72 5.41
C ALA A 213 1.38 -15.83 6.03
N ARG A 214 2.64 -16.11 5.69
CA ARG A 214 3.79 -15.29 6.09
C ARG A 214 4.09 -14.33 4.96
N HIS A 215 4.10 -13.04 5.28
CA HIS A 215 4.45 -11.96 4.38
C HIS A 215 5.72 -11.27 4.87
N VAL A 216 6.28 -10.43 4.02
CA VAL A 216 7.47 -9.64 4.34
C VAL A 216 7.14 -8.16 4.24
N VAL A 217 7.69 -7.40 5.18
CA VAL A 217 7.70 -5.93 5.14
C VAL A 217 9.15 -5.47 5.22
N TRP A 218 9.62 -4.78 4.19
CA TRP A 218 10.88 -4.06 4.25
C TRP A 218 10.64 -2.65 4.76
N ILE A 219 11.47 -2.25 5.71
CA ILE A 219 11.54 -0.86 6.19
C ILE A 219 12.92 -0.33 5.80
N ALA A 220 12.92 0.61 4.88
CA ALA A 220 14.12 1.18 4.30
C ALA A 220 14.19 2.67 4.65
N THR A 221 15.13 3.06 5.50
CA THR A 221 15.25 4.43 6.02
C THR A 221 16.26 5.23 5.19
N ARG A 222 15.86 6.43 4.77
CA ARG A 222 16.79 7.39 4.20
C ARG A 222 17.70 7.92 5.32
N PRO A 223 19.03 7.80 5.23
CA PRO A 223 19.96 8.46 6.18
C PRO A 223 19.72 9.96 6.27
N GLU A 224 20.11 10.54 7.40
CA GLU A 224 20.02 11.98 7.69
C GLU A 224 20.87 12.81 6.72
#